data_13ae0e5a0ab433e293a1c330d6252ede
#
_entry.id   13ae0e5a0ab433e293a1c330d6252ede
#
_cell.length_a   1.000
_cell.length_b   1.000
_cell.length_c   1.000
_cell.angle_alpha   90.00
_cell.angle_beta   90.00
_cell.angle_gamma   90.00
#
_symmetry.space_group_name_H-M   'P 1'
#
loop_
_entity.id
_entity.type
_entity.pdbx_description
1 polymer ?
#
loop_
_entity_poly.entity_id
_entity_poly.type
_entity_poly.pdbx_seq_one_letter_code
_entity_poly.pdbx_strand_id
1 'polypeptide(L)'
;MEQFCATAWSSIWRLTFYVWSLTVTKERLLLIDDDRRMAQANADWLSEQGWPTTTVSSIADAVAAFQRHDFGLCLVDVGLPDRQGLQFIETLRKKNPRVGIVAMVPQQSGVGGALAALHAGSDDMLSLPVRDVELIDALDRARLAASLRRAAEPRETLRHIEGAGKRLRSHGVVVGDDPAIREILAVVDKVANTNVTVLITGESGTGKSLIARALHRASDRRNQPFVEVACGALSESLLDSELFGHVAGAFTGAVGSRDGKFVQADGGTIFLDEIATASAGMQVKLLRVLQECEFEPVGGSKTRTVDSRVVLATNEDLAEAVASGRFRGDLFWRVNVVSIEMPALRNRVGDIPMLARHFLNRTTESLGRPQLDFTPIALETMQQYVWPGNVRELANTIERAVLLGAGAAIDVKDLPETVRLKTTHKVSSASRVVGETSSDLPLKWAMQAPERQMILDALGQSGWRRDEAAKRLGINRTTLYKKLKRLGMELSTLGPACGAVRVG
;
A
#
# COMPACT_ATOMS: atom_id res chain seq x y z
N MET A 1 -34.24 24.54 31.18
CA MET A 1 -34.03 23.06 31.27
C MET A 1 -33.08 22.56 30.17
N GLU A 2 -32.64 23.41 29.23
CA GLU A 2 -31.70 23.05 28.17
C GLU A 2 -30.21 23.27 28.49
N GLN A 3 -29.88 24.01 29.54
CA GLN A 3 -28.47 24.23 29.94
C GLN A 3 -27.88 23.15 30.86
N PHE A 4 -28.67 22.22 31.36
CA PHE A 4 -28.20 21.11 32.21
C PHE A 4 -27.80 19.84 31.46
N CYS A 5 -28.23 19.67 30.20
CA CYS A 5 -27.85 18.49 29.38
C CYS A 5 -26.45 18.59 28.77
N ALA A 6 -25.98 19.76 28.36
CA ALA A 6 -24.70 19.92 27.68
C ALA A 6 -23.49 19.69 28.60
N THR A 7 -23.59 19.98 29.88
CA THR A 7 -22.50 19.77 30.85
C THR A 7 -22.40 18.33 31.36
N ALA A 8 -23.49 17.57 31.36
CA ALA A 8 -23.47 16.16 31.78
C ALA A 8 -22.82 15.25 30.73
N TRP A 9 -23.00 15.53 29.44
CA TRP A 9 -22.42 14.74 28.35
C TRP A 9 -20.89 14.94 28.21
N SER A 10 -20.41 16.17 28.40
CA SER A 10 -18.96 16.43 28.38
C SER A 10 -18.21 15.78 29.55
N SER A 11 -18.89 15.63 30.70
CA SER A 11 -18.31 14.98 31.87
C SER A 11 -18.29 13.45 31.79
N ILE A 12 -19.27 12.84 31.12
CA ILE A 12 -19.32 11.38 30.90
C ILE A 12 -18.25 10.98 29.87
N TRP A 13 -18.02 11.73 28.79
CA TRP A 13 -16.95 11.49 27.84
C TRP A 13 -15.57 11.66 28.44
N ARG A 14 -15.36 12.66 29.28
CA ARG A 14 -14.11 12.82 30.03
C ARG A 14 -13.88 11.68 31.03
N LEU A 15 -14.90 11.18 31.69
CA LEU A 15 -14.81 10.07 32.64
C LEU A 15 -14.58 8.73 31.94
N THR A 16 -15.20 8.47 30.78
CA THR A 16 -14.97 7.23 30.00
C THR A 16 -13.56 7.22 29.38
N PHE A 17 -13.06 8.35 28.91
CA PHE A 17 -11.68 8.49 28.44
C PHE A 17 -10.67 8.34 29.59
N TYR A 18 -11.00 8.89 30.77
CA TYR A 18 -10.14 8.80 31.95
C TYR A 18 -10.10 7.38 32.55
N VAL A 19 -11.20 6.64 32.53
CA VAL A 19 -11.27 5.25 33.01
C VAL A 19 -10.59 4.28 32.04
N TRP A 20 -10.62 4.53 30.73
CA TRP A 20 -9.91 3.71 29.73
C TRP A 20 -8.40 3.95 29.79
N SER A 21 -7.97 5.15 30.16
CA SER A 21 -6.56 5.50 30.35
C SER A 21 -5.93 4.90 31.64
N LEU A 22 -6.74 4.52 32.62
CA LEU A 22 -6.26 4.06 33.94
C LEU A 22 -6.00 2.53 34.04
N THR A 23 -6.30 1.74 33.02
CA THR A 23 -6.20 0.26 33.10
C THR A 23 -5.10 -0.37 32.25
N VAL A 24 -4.37 0.41 31.44
CA VAL A 24 -3.23 -0.10 30.64
C VAL A 24 -1.96 0.53 31.20
N THR A 25 -1.10 -0.26 31.82
CA THR A 25 0.26 0.18 32.18
C THR A 25 0.96 0.64 30.91
N LYS A 26 1.21 1.96 30.80
CA LYS A 26 1.92 2.52 29.64
C LYS A 26 3.36 2.05 29.65
N GLU A 27 3.87 1.71 28.48
CA GLU A 27 5.23 1.23 28.29
C GLU A 27 6.25 2.35 28.55
N ARG A 28 7.47 1.98 28.94
CA ARG A 28 8.55 2.96 29.12
C ARG A 28 8.91 3.62 27.79
N LEU A 29 9.04 4.95 27.82
CA LEU A 29 9.41 5.79 26.69
C LEU A 29 10.85 6.28 26.84
N LEU A 30 11.64 6.17 25.78
CA LEU A 30 12.95 6.83 25.69
C LEU A 30 12.83 8.07 24.81
N LEU A 31 13.18 9.23 25.34
CA LEU A 31 13.23 10.51 24.63
C LEU A 31 14.69 10.89 24.35
N ILE A 32 15.03 11.10 23.08
CA ILE A 32 16.37 11.46 22.62
C ILE A 32 16.31 12.83 21.99
N ASP A 33 16.93 13.81 22.63
CA ASP A 33 16.91 15.23 22.22
C ASP A 33 18.16 15.90 22.80
N ASP A 34 18.91 16.67 22.03
CA ASP A 34 20.12 17.38 22.48
C ASP A 34 19.80 18.65 23.29
N ASP A 35 18.61 19.21 23.16
CA ASP A 35 18.11 20.26 24.05
C ASP A 35 17.61 19.68 25.37
N ARG A 36 18.50 19.61 26.35
CA ARG A 36 18.19 19.07 27.66
C ARG A 36 17.02 19.75 28.40
N ARG A 37 16.78 21.06 28.13
CA ARG A 37 15.68 21.79 28.78
C ARG A 37 14.34 21.37 28.19
N MET A 38 14.29 21.31 26.84
CA MET A 38 13.08 20.83 26.14
C MET A 38 12.81 19.38 26.44
N ALA A 39 13.83 18.53 26.39
CA ALA A 39 13.72 17.09 26.72
C ALA A 39 13.14 16.87 28.12
N GLN A 40 13.62 17.62 29.13
CA GLN A 40 13.13 17.46 30.50
C GLN A 40 11.69 17.95 30.64
N ALA A 41 11.35 19.10 30.04
CA ALA A 41 9.98 19.62 30.09
C ALA A 41 8.97 18.65 29.44
N ASN A 42 9.32 18.10 28.27
CA ASN A 42 8.50 17.08 27.59
C ASN A 42 8.40 15.80 28.43
N ALA A 43 9.45 15.36 29.07
CA ALA A 43 9.46 14.16 29.90
C ALA A 43 8.61 14.31 31.16
N ASP A 44 8.69 15.47 31.83
CA ASP A 44 7.89 15.77 33.01
C ASP A 44 6.39 15.77 32.65
N TRP A 45 6.03 16.46 31.56
CA TRP A 45 4.65 16.48 31.07
C TRP A 45 4.16 15.08 30.65
N LEU A 46 4.97 14.30 29.90
CA LEU A 46 4.63 12.94 29.51
C LEU A 46 4.45 12.02 30.72
N SER A 47 5.27 12.20 31.75
CA SER A 47 5.15 11.43 32.98
C SER A 47 3.85 11.74 33.73
N GLU A 48 3.39 13.01 33.74
CA GLU A 48 2.08 13.42 34.28
C GLU A 48 0.94 12.78 33.48
N GLN A 49 1.11 12.59 32.16
CA GLN A 49 0.15 11.89 31.31
C GLN A 49 0.23 10.34 31.45
N GLY A 50 1.06 9.86 32.38
CA GLY A 50 1.22 8.44 32.69
C GLY A 50 2.17 7.68 31.74
N TRP A 51 3.04 8.38 30.99
CA TRP A 51 4.11 7.79 30.20
C TRP A 51 5.43 7.84 30.98
N PRO A 52 5.94 6.72 31.55
CA PRO A 52 7.24 6.71 32.24
C PRO A 52 8.35 7.03 31.23
N THR A 53 8.89 8.25 31.28
CA THR A 53 9.82 8.76 30.28
C THR A 53 11.23 8.85 30.82
N THR A 54 12.21 8.38 30.05
CA THR A 54 13.64 8.54 30.30
C THR A 54 14.23 9.41 29.22
N THR A 55 14.99 10.45 29.59
CA THR A 55 15.63 11.36 28.64
C THR A 55 17.11 11.05 28.49
N VAL A 56 17.61 11.17 27.25
CA VAL A 56 19.04 11.09 26.92
C VAL A 56 19.38 12.17 25.89
N SER A 57 20.60 12.72 25.98
CA SER A 57 21.03 13.82 25.11
C SER A 57 21.97 13.40 23.97
N SER A 58 22.25 12.10 23.85
CA SER A 58 23.09 11.58 22.78
C SER A 58 22.67 10.17 22.35
N ILE A 59 23.04 9.80 21.12
CA ILE A 59 22.82 8.45 20.60
C ILE A 59 23.62 7.39 21.38
N ALA A 60 24.81 7.73 21.87
CA ALA A 60 25.63 6.83 22.69
C ALA A 60 24.91 6.47 24.00
N ASP A 61 24.30 7.48 24.65
CA ASP A 61 23.52 7.27 25.87
C ASP A 61 22.24 6.51 25.58
N ALA A 62 21.60 6.74 24.43
CA ALA A 62 20.44 5.99 23.99
C ALA A 62 20.74 4.50 23.82
N VAL A 63 21.85 4.15 23.17
CA VAL A 63 22.31 2.77 23.03
C VAL A 63 22.58 2.15 24.38
N ALA A 64 23.25 2.87 25.30
CA ALA A 64 23.51 2.40 26.66
C ALA A 64 22.21 2.20 27.47
N ALA A 65 21.21 3.06 27.27
CA ALA A 65 19.90 2.95 27.91
C ALA A 65 19.14 1.70 27.44
N PHE A 66 19.14 1.41 26.14
CA PHE A 66 18.54 0.19 25.58
C PHE A 66 19.23 -1.12 26.03
N GLN A 67 20.50 -1.04 26.44
CA GLN A 67 21.20 -2.20 27.01
C GLN A 67 20.81 -2.48 28.47
N ARG A 68 20.36 -1.45 29.19
CA ARG A 68 20.01 -1.55 30.61
C ARG A 68 18.54 -1.73 30.90
N HIS A 69 17.69 -1.23 29.99
CA HIS A 69 16.25 -1.21 30.18
C HIS A 69 15.53 -1.54 28.88
N ASP A 70 14.39 -2.20 29.00
CA ASP A 70 13.46 -2.40 27.88
C ASP A 70 12.55 -1.18 27.72
N PHE A 71 12.58 -0.59 26.53
CA PHE A 71 11.68 0.48 26.13
C PHE A 71 10.68 -0.03 25.10
N GLY A 72 9.41 0.29 25.29
CA GLY A 72 8.35 -0.02 24.34
C GLY A 72 8.21 1.02 23.23
N LEU A 73 8.62 2.28 23.56
CA LEU A 73 8.53 3.44 22.66
C LEU A 73 9.84 4.22 22.69
N CYS A 74 10.15 4.87 21.57
CA CYS A 74 11.29 5.77 21.41
C CYS A 74 10.85 7.02 20.65
N LEU A 75 11.14 8.21 21.20
CA LEU A 75 10.93 9.50 20.59
C LEU A 75 12.30 10.07 20.24
N VAL A 76 12.56 10.33 18.96
CA VAL A 76 13.92 10.65 18.47
C VAL A 76 13.90 11.98 17.74
N ASP A 77 14.69 12.94 18.18
CA ASP A 77 14.96 14.13 17.36
C ASP A 77 15.87 13.77 16.17
N VAL A 78 15.36 13.99 14.96
CA VAL A 78 16.13 13.79 13.73
C VAL A 78 17.03 15.00 13.39
N GLY A 79 16.86 16.10 14.10
CA GLY A 79 17.70 17.29 14.02
C GLY A 79 19.06 17.14 14.68
N LEU A 80 19.32 16.01 15.36
CA LEU A 80 20.63 15.73 15.95
C LEU A 80 21.79 15.87 14.95
N PRO A 81 22.97 16.35 15.39
CA PRO A 81 24.14 16.57 14.54
C PRO A 81 24.48 15.35 13.68
N ASP A 82 25.04 15.57 12.48
CA ASP A 82 25.54 14.54 11.57
C ASP A 82 24.53 13.47 11.14
N ARG A 83 23.22 13.80 11.13
CA ARG A 83 22.12 12.88 10.81
C ARG A 83 22.08 11.63 11.71
N GLN A 84 22.66 11.70 12.89
CA GLN A 84 22.74 10.57 13.82
C GLN A 84 21.34 10.07 14.22
N GLY A 85 20.34 10.94 14.33
CA GLY A 85 18.95 10.56 14.64
C GLY A 85 18.38 9.58 13.62
N LEU A 86 18.51 9.87 12.32
CA LEU A 86 18.02 8.98 11.24
C LEU A 86 18.75 7.65 11.21
N GLN A 87 20.09 7.66 11.35
CA GLN A 87 20.90 6.43 11.39
C GLN A 87 20.56 5.58 12.61
N PHE A 88 20.25 6.22 13.73
CA PHE A 88 19.81 5.52 14.93
C PHE A 88 18.45 4.85 14.72
N ILE A 89 17.46 5.54 14.14
CA ILE A 89 16.16 4.98 13.82
C ILE A 89 16.32 3.73 12.94
N GLU A 90 17.12 3.81 11.87
CA GLU A 90 17.38 2.67 10.98
C GLU A 90 18.03 1.49 11.70
N THR A 91 19.02 1.78 12.55
CA THR A 91 19.72 0.77 13.33
C THR A 91 18.80 0.12 14.37
N LEU A 92 18.01 0.94 15.09
CA LEU A 92 17.06 0.48 16.09
C LEU A 92 15.98 -0.40 15.44
N ARG A 93 15.45 0.01 14.28
CA ARG A 93 14.45 -0.76 13.54
C ARG A 93 14.98 -2.15 13.14
N LYS A 94 16.22 -2.23 12.65
CA LYS A 94 16.87 -3.51 12.29
C LYS A 94 17.14 -4.41 13.50
N LYS A 95 17.59 -3.83 14.62
CA LYS A 95 17.98 -4.61 15.82
C LYS A 95 16.79 -4.94 16.72
N ASN A 96 15.81 -4.06 16.82
CA ASN A 96 14.66 -4.22 17.70
C ASN A 96 13.36 -3.75 17.00
N PRO A 97 12.80 -4.58 16.13
CA PRO A 97 11.58 -4.24 15.37
C PRO A 97 10.35 -4.03 16.27
N ARG A 98 10.40 -4.45 17.54
CA ARG A 98 9.29 -4.40 18.51
C ARG A 98 9.09 -3.04 19.15
N VAL A 99 10.05 -2.12 19.03
CA VAL A 99 9.95 -0.76 19.58
C VAL A 99 9.12 0.12 18.65
N GLY A 100 8.18 0.88 19.20
CA GLY A 100 7.50 1.96 18.51
C GLY A 100 8.42 3.18 18.41
N ILE A 101 8.59 3.75 17.23
CA ILE A 101 9.52 4.85 16.99
C ILE A 101 8.76 6.05 16.44
N VAL A 102 8.81 7.18 17.15
CA VAL A 102 8.30 8.46 16.68
C VAL A 102 9.48 9.39 16.39
N ALA A 103 9.52 9.98 15.21
CA ALA A 103 10.55 10.94 14.83
C ALA A 103 10.09 12.38 15.06
N MET A 104 10.85 13.19 15.78
CA MET A 104 10.66 14.64 15.87
C MET A 104 11.46 15.31 14.75
N VAL A 105 10.77 16.01 13.86
CA VAL A 105 11.36 16.61 12.66
C VAL A 105 11.34 18.13 12.79
N PRO A 106 12.51 18.82 12.73
CA PRO A 106 12.55 20.27 12.70
C PRO A 106 11.77 20.84 11.50
N GLN A 107 10.99 21.89 11.73
CA GLN A 107 10.16 22.52 10.69
C GLN A 107 10.97 22.94 9.45
N GLN A 108 12.22 23.31 9.65
CA GLN A 108 13.16 23.72 8.59
C GLN A 108 13.52 22.56 7.63
N SER A 109 13.38 21.31 8.06
CA SER A 109 13.68 20.12 7.26
C SER A 109 12.58 19.80 6.24
N GLY A 110 11.40 20.42 6.37
CA GLY A 110 10.28 20.28 5.45
C GLY A 110 9.86 18.82 5.19
N VAL A 111 9.23 18.60 4.04
CA VAL A 111 8.75 17.27 3.60
C VAL A 111 9.90 16.28 3.43
N GLY A 112 11.10 16.77 3.05
CA GLY A 112 12.28 15.90 2.87
C GLY A 112 12.75 15.24 4.16
N GLY A 113 12.74 15.95 5.30
CA GLY A 113 13.10 15.40 6.61
C GLY A 113 12.09 14.37 7.08
N ALA A 114 10.80 14.62 6.82
CA ALA A 114 9.71 13.72 7.12
C ALA A 114 9.85 12.37 6.38
N LEU A 115 10.07 12.43 5.08
CA LEU A 115 10.27 11.23 4.24
C LEU A 115 11.54 10.45 4.66
N ALA A 116 12.62 11.16 5.01
CA ALA A 116 13.84 10.51 5.48
C ALA A 116 13.61 9.74 6.79
N ALA A 117 12.82 10.28 7.72
CA ALA A 117 12.46 9.60 8.96
C ALA A 117 11.65 8.33 8.73
N LEU A 118 10.70 8.37 7.77
CA LEU A 118 9.94 7.19 7.35
C LEU A 118 10.82 6.11 6.74
N HIS A 119 11.64 6.47 5.76
CA HIS A 119 12.54 5.52 5.11
C HIS A 119 13.51 4.90 6.11
N ALA A 120 13.89 5.64 7.16
CA ALA A 120 14.68 5.11 8.24
C ALA A 120 13.89 4.09 9.12
N GLY A 121 12.56 4.06 9.01
CA GLY A 121 11.71 3.09 9.70
C GLY A 121 11.00 3.62 10.95
N SER A 122 10.78 4.95 11.08
CA SER A 122 9.88 5.48 12.11
C SER A 122 8.42 5.03 11.87
N ASP A 123 7.65 4.92 12.94
CA ASP A 123 6.22 4.55 12.87
C ASP A 123 5.34 5.77 12.71
N ASP A 124 5.83 6.91 13.21
CA ASP A 124 5.15 8.18 13.13
C ASP A 124 6.17 9.32 13.22
N MET A 125 5.71 10.55 12.97
CA MET A 125 6.53 11.73 13.07
C MET A 125 5.76 12.92 13.64
N LEU A 126 6.51 13.85 14.25
CA LEU A 126 6.01 15.10 14.79
C LEU A 126 6.85 16.26 14.24
N SER A 127 6.21 17.33 13.84
CA SER A 127 6.89 18.56 13.45
C SER A 127 7.16 19.42 14.67
N LEU A 128 8.39 19.88 14.85
CA LEU A 128 8.75 20.80 15.93
C LEU A 128 8.32 22.25 15.60
N PRO A 129 7.76 23.02 16.53
CA PRO A 129 7.47 22.69 17.91
C PRO A 129 6.24 21.77 18.06
N VAL A 130 6.34 20.79 18.94
CA VAL A 130 5.29 19.78 19.15
C VAL A 130 4.12 20.36 19.95
N ARG A 131 2.87 20.00 19.59
CA ARG A 131 1.67 20.28 20.37
C ARG A 131 1.33 19.08 21.24
N ASP A 132 0.89 19.33 22.44
CA ASP A 132 0.60 18.29 23.45
C ASP A 132 -0.34 17.18 22.93
N VAL A 133 -1.40 17.56 22.23
CA VAL A 133 -2.37 16.61 21.67
C VAL A 133 -1.75 15.75 20.56
N GLU A 134 -0.94 16.35 19.69
CA GLU A 134 -0.27 15.66 18.58
C GLU A 134 0.75 14.64 19.10
N LEU A 135 1.42 14.96 20.23
CA LEU A 135 2.40 14.07 20.84
C LEU A 135 1.75 12.79 21.40
N ILE A 136 0.65 12.91 22.13
CA ILE A 136 -0.06 11.75 22.66
C ILE A 136 -0.59 10.87 21.52
N ASP A 137 -1.20 11.47 20.51
CA ASP A 137 -1.74 10.75 19.35
C ASP A 137 -0.62 9.98 18.59
N ALA A 138 0.54 10.59 18.40
CA ALA A 138 1.67 9.96 17.74
C ALA A 138 2.23 8.78 18.55
N LEU A 139 2.35 8.94 19.87
CA LEU A 139 2.79 7.86 20.76
C LEU A 139 1.81 6.69 20.77
N ASP A 140 0.51 6.95 20.79
CA ASP A 140 -0.50 5.90 20.73
C ASP A 140 -0.50 5.15 19.39
N ARG A 141 -0.30 5.86 18.26
CA ARG A 141 -0.12 5.24 16.93
C ARG A 141 1.14 4.37 16.87
N ALA A 142 2.28 4.88 17.33
CA ALA A 142 3.53 4.13 17.35
C ALA A 142 3.45 2.91 18.27
N ARG A 143 2.78 3.01 19.42
CA ARG A 143 2.49 1.88 20.33
C ARG A 143 1.66 0.80 19.62
N LEU A 144 0.62 1.21 18.92
CA LEU A 144 -0.21 0.27 18.17
C LEU A 144 0.60 -0.44 17.07
N ALA A 145 1.39 0.30 16.29
CA ALA A 145 2.25 -0.26 15.26
C ALA A 145 3.28 -1.26 15.86
N ALA A 146 3.89 -0.93 17.00
CA ALA A 146 4.79 -1.82 17.73
C ALA A 146 4.08 -3.09 18.23
N SER A 147 2.86 -2.96 18.76
CA SER A 147 2.07 -4.09 19.24
C SER A 147 1.70 -5.06 18.11
N LEU A 148 1.39 -4.53 16.92
CA LEU A 148 1.11 -5.32 15.73
C LEU A 148 2.34 -6.10 15.28
N ARG A 149 3.54 -5.50 15.27
CA ARG A 149 4.80 -6.18 14.95
C ARG A 149 5.16 -7.27 15.97
N ARG A 150 5.00 -7.00 17.28
CA ARG A 150 5.20 -8.01 18.35
C ARG A 150 4.29 -9.23 18.18
N ALA A 151 3.12 -9.02 17.62
CA ALA A 151 2.14 -10.07 17.39
C ALA A 151 2.38 -10.84 16.09
N ALA A 152 3.16 -10.30 15.15
CA ALA A 152 3.50 -10.91 13.86
C ALA A 152 4.69 -11.89 13.94
N GLU A 153 5.46 -11.90 15.06
CA GLU A 153 6.54 -12.88 15.22
C GLU A 153 6.00 -14.29 15.45
N PRO A 154 6.61 -15.32 14.85
CA PRO A 154 6.19 -16.71 15.03
C PRO A 154 6.47 -17.17 16.47
N ARG A 155 5.53 -17.00 17.36
CA ARG A 155 5.49 -17.75 18.61
C ARG A 155 4.91 -19.13 18.32
N GLU A 156 5.49 -20.19 18.88
CA GLU A 156 5.04 -21.59 18.95
C GLU A 156 3.58 -21.73 19.45
N THR A 157 2.61 -21.23 18.70
CA THR A 157 1.19 -21.43 19.00
C THR A 157 0.42 -21.76 17.71
N LEU A 158 0.88 -22.81 17.01
CA LEU A 158 0.14 -23.47 15.93
C LEU A 158 -1.32 -23.83 16.32
N ARG A 159 -1.66 -23.83 17.59
CA ARG A 159 -3.02 -24.20 18.06
C ARG A 159 -4.04 -23.06 18.06
N HIS A 160 -3.62 -21.79 18.03
CA HIS A 160 -4.57 -20.64 18.01
C HIS A 160 -4.89 -20.13 16.60
N ILE A 161 -4.00 -20.39 15.61
CA ILE A 161 -4.18 -19.95 14.21
C ILE A 161 -5.27 -20.75 13.49
N GLU A 162 -5.46 -22.03 13.86
CA GLU A 162 -6.56 -22.85 13.30
C GLU A 162 -7.95 -22.30 13.64
N GLY A 163 -8.11 -21.59 14.74
CA GLY A 163 -9.38 -20.99 15.15
C GLY A 163 -9.75 -19.73 14.38
N ALA A 164 -8.79 -18.84 14.11
CA ALA A 164 -9.00 -17.56 13.42
C ALA A 164 -9.28 -17.77 11.92
N GLY A 165 -8.47 -18.57 11.23
CA GLY A 165 -8.69 -18.92 9.83
C GLY A 165 -10.02 -19.64 9.59
N LYS A 166 -10.51 -20.43 10.59
CA LYS A 166 -11.81 -21.10 10.52
C LYS A 166 -12.98 -20.10 10.68
N ARG A 167 -12.85 -19.06 11.52
CA ARG A 167 -13.87 -18.01 11.70
C ARG A 167 -14.04 -17.13 10.46
N LEU A 168 -12.97 -16.76 9.79
CA LEU A 168 -13.04 -15.94 8.57
C LEU A 168 -13.48 -16.73 7.33
N ARG A 169 -13.14 -18.02 7.26
CA ARG A 169 -13.71 -18.97 6.28
C ARG A 169 -15.23 -19.15 6.48
N SER A 170 -15.72 -19.05 7.70
CA SER A 170 -17.16 -19.10 7.99
C SER A 170 -17.91 -17.84 7.51
N HIS A 171 -17.22 -16.75 7.24
CA HIS A 171 -17.81 -15.50 6.71
C HIS A 171 -17.80 -15.41 5.17
N GLY A 172 -17.25 -16.41 4.47
CA GLY A 172 -17.36 -16.57 3.01
C GLY A 172 -16.76 -15.46 2.14
N VAL A 173 -15.88 -14.63 2.70
CA VAL A 173 -15.40 -13.40 2.01
C VAL A 173 -14.05 -13.58 1.36
N VAL A 174 -13.12 -14.25 2.02
CA VAL A 174 -11.74 -14.39 1.54
C VAL A 174 -11.39 -15.85 1.31
N VAL A 175 -10.97 -16.15 0.08
CA VAL A 175 -10.48 -17.47 -0.31
C VAL A 175 -8.96 -17.39 -0.45
N GLY A 176 -8.23 -18.23 0.28
CA GLY A 176 -6.78 -18.31 0.29
C GLY A 176 -6.28 -19.00 1.55
N ASP A 177 -5.15 -19.70 1.44
CA ASP A 177 -4.52 -20.44 2.55
C ASP A 177 -3.02 -20.13 2.65
N ASP A 178 -2.54 -19.21 1.84
CA ASP A 178 -1.16 -18.74 1.85
C ASP A 178 -0.81 -18.08 3.20
N PRO A 179 0.40 -18.31 3.74
CA PRO A 179 0.84 -17.69 5.00
C PRO A 179 0.65 -16.18 5.05
N ALA A 180 0.95 -15.46 3.96
CA ALA A 180 0.77 -14.00 3.90
C ALA A 180 -0.71 -13.59 4.05
N ILE A 181 -1.64 -14.34 3.46
CA ILE A 181 -3.08 -14.10 3.64
C ILE A 181 -3.51 -14.38 5.08
N ARG A 182 -2.98 -15.43 5.71
CA ARG A 182 -3.28 -15.74 7.12
C ARG A 182 -2.78 -14.62 8.05
N GLU A 183 -1.59 -14.07 7.80
CA GLU A 183 -1.05 -12.93 8.56
C GLU A 183 -1.94 -11.70 8.40
N ILE A 184 -2.37 -11.38 7.18
CA ILE A 184 -3.31 -10.28 6.91
C ILE A 184 -4.61 -10.48 7.70
N LEU A 185 -5.17 -11.68 7.67
CA LEU A 185 -6.41 -11.98 8.41
C LEU A 185 -6.22 -11.86 9.93
N ALA A 186 -5.05 -12.23 10.44
CA ALA A 186 -4.71 -12.02 11.85
C ALA A 186 -4.59 -10.54 12.23
N VAL A 187 -4.11 -9.68 11.31
CA VAL A 187 -4.12 -8.21 11.48
C VAL A 187 -5.56 -7.69 11.46
N VAL A 188 -6.38 -8.15 10.51
CA VAL A 188 -7.80 -7.78 10.40
C VAL A 188 -8.53 -8.06 11.72
N ASP A 189 -8.37 -9.25 12.31
CA ASP A 189 -9.01 -9.61 13.59
C ASP A 189 -8.58 -8.70 14.74
N LYS A 190 -7.32 -8.28 14.78
CA LYS A 190 -6.78 -7.40 15.85
C LYS A 190 -7.32 -5.98 15.78
N VAL A 191 -7.48 -5.46 14.56
CA VAL A 191 -7.91 -4.07 14.35
C VAL A 191 -9.43 -3.95 14.11
N ALA A 192 -10.14 -5.07 14.02
CA ALA A 192 -11.56 -5.10 13.68
C ALA A 192 -12.41 -4.18 14.57
N ASN A 193 -12.22 -4.25 15.89
CA ASN A 193 -13.01 -3.49 16.88
C ASN A 193 -12.38 -2.16 17.29
N THR A 194 -11.48 -1.62 16.46
CA THR A 194 -10.89 -0.30 16.66
C THR A 194 -11.42 0.70 15.62
N ASN A 195 -11.47 1.99 15.97
CA ASN A 195 -11.82 3.05 15.02
C ASN A 195 -10.63 3.56 14.21
N VAL A 196 -9.51 2.82 14.22
CA VAL A 196 -8.29 3.21 13.51
C VAL A 196 -8.51 3.15 12.01
N THR A 197 -8.01 4.16 11.31
CA THR A 197 -7.94 4.17 9.84
C THR A 197 -7.03 3.05 9.35
N VAL A 198 -7.50 2.29 8.36
CA VAL A 198 -6.74 1.19 7.75
C VAL A 198 -6.49 1.52 6.29
N LEU A 199 -5.23 1.49 5.89
CA LEU A 199 -4.79 1.62 4.51
C LEU A 199 -4.46 0.24 3.94
N ILE A 200 -5.11 -0.15 2.84
CA ILE A 200 -4.87 -1.41 2.14
C ILE A 200 -4.11 -1.12 0.85
N THR A 201 -2.87 -1.55 0.75
CA THR A 201 -2.02 -1.37 -0.42
C THR A 201 -1.89 -2.65 -1.23
N GLY A 202 -1.45 -2.54 -2.48
CA GLY A 202 -1.18 -3.68 -3.36
C GLY A 202 -1.74 -3.51 -4.75
N GLU A 203 -1.27 -4.34 -5.67
CA GLU A 203 -1.62 -4.27 -7.09
C GLU A 203 -3.14 -4.35 -7.34
N SER A 204 -3.57 -3.86 -8.51
CA SER A 204 -4.96 -3.98 -8.93
C SER A 204 -5.38 -5.46 -9.02
N GLY A 205 -6.60 -5.77 -8.56
CA GLY A 205 -7.14 -7.12 -8.63
C GLY A 205 -6.64 -8.09 -7.56
N THR A 206 -5.85 -7.67 -6.55
CA THR A 206 -5.36 -8.54 -5.45
C THR A 206 -6.43 -8.90 -4.43
N GLY A 207 -7.55 -8.15 -4.36
CA GLY A 207 -8.66 -8.39 -3.45
C GLY A 207 -8.76 -7.40 -2.29
N LYS A 208 -8.23 -6.18 -2.43
CA LYS A 208 -8.27 -5.11 -1.40
C LYS A 208 -9.67 -4.86 -0.85
N SER A 209 -10.67 -4.75 -1.72
CA SER A 209 -12.08 -4.56 -1.30
C SER A 209 -12.65 -5.75 -0.51
N LEU A 210 -12.18 -6.96 -0.76
CA LEU A 210 -12.58 -8.12 0.04
C LEU A 210 -12.03 -8.05 1.47
N ILE A 211 -10.80 -7.57 1.65
CA ILE A 211 -10.21 -7.34 2.99
C ILE A 211 -10.94 -6.20 3.71
N ALA A 212 -11.30 -5.11 3.04
CA ALA A 212 -12.13 -4.06 3.63
C ALA A 212 -13.49 -4.58 4.11
N ARG A 213 -14.14 -5.43 3.33
CA ARG A 213 -15.40 -6.10 3.72
C ARG A 213 -15.20 -7.10 4.87
N ALA A 214 -14.08 -7.83 4.88
CA ALA A 214 -13.73 -8.75 5.98
C ALA A 214 -13.53 -7.97 7.28
N LEU A 215 -12.83 -6.84 7.22
CA LEU A 215 -12.60 -5.94 8.35
C LEU A 215 -13.93 -5.42 8.93
N HIS A 216 -14.84 -4.97 8.08
CA HIS A 216 -16.17 -4.51 8.50
C HIS A 216 -16.97 -5.65 9.17
N ARG A 217 -17.02 -6.83 8.55
CA ARG A 217 -17.76 -7.98 9.08
C ARG A 217 -17.21 -8.54 10.39
N ALA A 218 -15.90 -8.39 10.62
CA ALA A 218 -15.25 -8.77 11.86
C ALA A 218 -15.44 -7.76 12.99
N SER A 219 -15.93 -6.54 12.69
CA SER A 219 -16.08 -5.45 13.63
C SER A 219 -17.42 -5.43 14.36
N ASP A 220 -17.51 -4.64 15.43
CA ASP A 220 -18.76 -4.36 16.12
C ASP A 220 -19.77 -3.61 15.23
N ARG A 221 -19.30 -2.96 14.14
CA ARG A 221 -20.11 -2.28 13.13
C ARG A 221 -20.63 -3.21 12.02
N ARG A 222 -20.47 -4.53 12.13
CA ARG A 222 -20.83 -5.54 11.09
C ARG A 222 -22.29 -5.48 10.61
N ASN A 223 -23.20 -4.99 11.45
CA ASN A 223 -24.63 -4.85 11.14
C ASN A 223 -24.99 -3.42 10.69
N GLN A 224 -24.02 -2.53 10.61
CA GLN A 224 -24.15 -1.15 10.19
C GLN A 224 -23.82 -1.01 8.69
N PRO A 225 -24.09 0.15 8.07
CA PRO A 225 -23.80 0.34 6.65
C PRO A 225 -22.32 0.14 6.30
N PHE A 226 -22.07 -0.55 5.18
CA PHE A 226 -20.77 -0.58 4.51
C PHE A 226 -20.88 0.14 3.18
N VAL A 227 -20.30 1.32 3.07
CA VAL A 227 -20.38 2.17 1.89
C VAL A 227 -19.05 2.15 1.15
N GLU A 228 -19.09 1.76 -0.13
CA GLU A 228 -17.91 1.66 -1.00
C GLU A 228 -17.93 2.76 -2.04
N VAL A 229 -16.80 3.45 -2.22
CA VAL A 229 -16.62 4.53 -3.19
C VAL A 229 -15.32 4.34 -3.93
N ALA A 230 -15.38 4.27 -5.27
CA ALA A 230 -14.22 4.23 -6.15
C ALA A 230 -13.83 5.66 -6.54
N CYS A 231 -12.76 6.19 -5.94
CA CYS A 231 -12.32 7.57 -6.17
C CYS A 231 -11.86 7.82 -7.61
N GLY A 232 -11.25 6.82 -8.26
CA GLY A 232 -10.77 6.95 -9.63
C GLY A 232 -11.84 6.86 -10.73
N ALA A 233 -13.09 6.49 -10.39
CA ALA A 233 -14.14 6.27 -11.37
C ALA A 233 -14.96 7.52 -11.72
N LEU A 234 -14.82 8.60 -10.94
CA LEU A 234 -15.65 9.81 -11.03
C LEU A 234 -14.80 11.05 -11.32
N SER A 235 -15.37 12.04 -11.98
CA SER A 235 -14.74 13.37 -12.06
C SER A 235 -14.71 14.03 -10.69
N GLU A 236 -13.75 14.92 -10.45
CA GLU A 236 -13.54 15.59 -9.17
C GLU A 236 -14.82 16.20 -8.56
N SER A 237 -15.56 16.97 -9.34
CA SER A 237 -16.80 17.61 -8.89
C SER A 237 -17.91 16.61 -8.54
N LEU A 238 -17.99 15.49 -9.27
CA LEU A 238 -18.94 14.44 -8.98
C LEU A 238 -18.53 13.65 -7.74
N LEU A 239 -17.25 13.38 -7.58
CA LEU A 239 -16.72 12.67 -6.40
C LEU A 239 -16.94 13.48 -5.12
N ASP A 240 -16.68 14.79 -5.15
CA ASP A 240 -16.98 15.70 -4.04
C ASP A 240 -18.47 15.66 -3.66
N SER A 241 -19.35 15.77 -4.66
CA SER A 241 -20.80 15.71 -4.47
C SER A 241 -21.29 14.34 -3.96
N GLU A 242 -20.72 13.23 -4.45
CA GLU A 242 -21.05 11.90 -3.96
C GLU A 242 -20.56 11.67 -2.52
N LEU A 243 -19.33 12.10 -2.16
CA LEU A 243 -18.78 11.87 -0.83
C LEU A 243 -19.42 12.74 0.24
N PHE A 244 -19.50 14.05 -0.02
CA PHE A 244 -19.92 15.03 1.00
C PHE A 244 -21.38 15.49 0.83
N GLY A 245 -22.01 15.15 -0.30
CA GLY A 245 -23.33 15.66 -0.64
C GLY A 245 -23.29 17.09 -1.16
N HIS A 246 -24.44 17.61 -1.55
CA HIS A 246 -24.59 18.98 -2.04
C HIS A 246 -25.92 19.61 -1.60
N VAL A 247 -25.95 20.92 -1.55
CA VAL A 247 -27.18 21.70 -1.37
C VAL A 247 -27.75 22.10 -2.73
N ALA A 248 -29.05 22.39 -2.77
CA ALA A 248 -29.69 22.89 -3.99
C ALA A 248 -28.97 24.14 -4.50
N GLY A 249 -28.65 24.20 -5.81
CA GLY A 249 -27.95 25.33 -6.43
C GLY A 249 -26.42 25.29 -6.31
N ALA A 250 -25.81 24.26 -5.73
CA ALA A 250 -24.35 24.16 -5.53
C ALA A 250 -23.56 24.15 -6.85
N PHE A 251 -24.14 23.63 -7.92
CA PHE A 251 -23.57 23.61 -9.27
C PHE A 251 -24.67 23.55 -10.33
N THR A 252 -24.32 23.75 -11.60
CA THR A 252 -25.27 23.66 -12.72
C THR A 252 -25.84 22.24 -12.83
N GLY A 253 -27.13 22.06 -12.49
CA GLY A 253 -27.82 20.77 -12.45
C GLY A 253 -28.15 20.28 -11.01
N ALA A 254 -27.72 20.97 -9.98
CA ALA A 254 -28.12 20.68 -8.59
C ALA A 254 -29.54 21.18 -8.29
N VAL A 255 -30.56 20.45 -8.76
CA VAL A 255 -32.00 20.81 -8.60
C VAL A 255 -32.46 20.62 -7.15
N GLY A 256 -31.83 19.72 -6.39
CA GLY A 256 -32.16 19.39 -4.99
C GLY A 256 -30.92 19.18 -4.14
N SER A 257 -31.13 19.14 -2.82
CA SER A 257 -30.07 18.75 -1.87
C SER A 257 -29.99 17.23 -1.80
N ARG A 258 -28.76 16.68 -1.72
CA ARG A 258 -28.52 15.23 -1.61
C ARG A 258 -27.47 14.94 -0.54
N ASP A 259 -27.74 13.96 0.30
CA ASP A 259 -26.78 13.48 1.30
C ASP A 259 -25.66 12.68 0.66
N GLY A 260 -24.42 12.93 1.14
CA GLY A 260 -23.21 12.26 0.66
C GLY A 260 -23.01 10.87 1.27
N LYS A 261 -22.00 10.17 0.76
CA LYS A 261 -21.61 8.82 1.19
C LYS A 261 -21.14 8.78 2.65
N PHE A 262 -20.54 9.84 3.16
CA PHE A 262 -20.17 9.92 4.57
C PHE A 262 -21.41 9.89 5.49
N VAL A 263 -22.49 10.58 5.12
CA VAL A 263 -23.76 10.50 5.86
C VAL A 263 -24.38 9.12 5.76
N GLN A 264 -24.31 8.48 4.57
CA GLN A 264 -24.82 7.12 4.40
C GLN A 264 -24.02 6.08 5.19
N ALA A 265 -22.75 6.36 5.48
CA ALA A 265 -21.87 5.50 6.26
C ALA A 265 -21.88 5.80 7.77
N ASP A 266 -22.73 6.72 8.23
CA ASP A 266 -22.80 7.09 9.63
C ASP A 266 -23.12 5.89 10.52
N GLY A 267 -22.40 5.75 11.63
CA GLY A 267 -22.40 4.56 12.49
C GLY A 267 -21.74 3.32 11.90
N GLY A 268 -21.37 3.32 10.61
CA GLY A 268 -20.86 2.19 9.83
C GLY A 268 -19.39 2.32 9.42
N THR A 269 -19.12 1.87 8.20
CA THR A 269 -17.77 1.89 7.60
C THR A 269 -17.85 2.44 6.18
N ILE A 270 -16.96 3.38 5.86
CA ILE A 270 -16.75 3.85 4.50
C ILE A 270 -15.43 3.27 3.95
N PHE A 271 -15.47 2.73 2.74
CA PHE A 271 -14.31 2.22 2.02
C PHE A 271 -14.05 3.08 0.79
N LEU A 272 -12.88 3.71 0.75
CA LEU A 272 -12.44 4.57 -0.36
C LEU A 272 -11.36 3.84 -1.16
N ASP A 273 -11.71 3.39 -2.37
CA ASP A 273 -10.77 2.71 -3.27
C ASP A 273 -10.06 3.71 -4.19
N GLU A 274 -8.80 3.44 -4.52
CA GLU A 274 -7.93 4.26 -5.37
C GLU A 274 -7.73 5.69 -4.83
N ILE A 275 -7.48 5.82 -3.51
CA ILE A 275 -7.35 7.14 -2.85
C ILE A 275 -6.22 8.01 -3.42
N ALA A 276 -5.19 7.43 -4.03
CA ALA A 276 -4.10 8.17 -4.67
C ALA A 276 -4.57 9.09 -5.81
N THR A 277 -5.75 8.81 -6.41
CA THR A 277 -6.34 9.61 -7.48
C THR A 277 -7.10 10.85 -7.00
N ALA A 278 -7.23 11.01 -5.66
CA ALA A 278 -7.95 12.12 -5.06
C ALA A 278 -7.30 13.47 -5.39
N SER A 279 -8.08 14.46 -5.80
CA SER A 279 -7.60 15.82 -6.05
C SER A 279 -7.12 16.50 -4.77
N ALA A 280 -6.27 17.53 -4.90
CA ALA A 280 -5.77 18.28 -3.76
C ALA A 280 -6.89 18.89 -2.89
N GLY A 281 -7.99 19.35 -3.52
CA GLY A 281 -9.16 19.87 -2.81
C GLY A 281 -9.88 18.80 -1.99
N MET A 282 -10.04 17.61 -2.57
CA MET A 282 -10.62 16.45 -1.89
C MET A 282 -9.74 15.98 -0.73
N GLN A 283 -8.42 15.95 -0.92
CA GLN A 283 -7.48 15.57 0.14
C GLN A 283 -7.61 16.45 1.39
N VAL A 284 -7.82 17.77 1.22
CA VAL A 284 -8.05 18.70 2.35
C VAL A 284 -9.35 18.37 3.09
N LYS A 285 -10.45 18.13 2.36
CA LYS A 285 -11.74 17.78 2.98
C LYS A 285 -11.67 16.44 3.70
N LEU A 286 -11.02 15.46 3.08
CA LEU A 286 -10.83 14.15 3.68
C LEU A 286 -9.99 14.22 4.97
N LEU A 287 -8.94 15.04 4.98
CA LEU A 287 -8.14 15.27 6.20
C LEU A 287 -9.02 15.79 7.35
N ARG A 288 -9.90 16.77 7.06
CA ARG A 288 -10.81 17.30 8.07
C ARG A 288 -11.77 16.23 8.60
N VAL A 289 -12.34 15.40 7.73
CA VAL A 289 -13.20 14.29 8.18
C VAL A 289 -12.43 13.31 9.07
N LEU A 290 -11.18 12.98 8.70
CA LEU A 290 -10.35 12.03 9.47
C LEU A 290 -9.89 12.60 10.82
N GLN A 291 -9.79 13.93 10.97
CA GLN A 291 -9.33 14.58 12.19
C GLN A 291 -10.48 14.97 13.11
N GLU A 292 -11.51 15.58 12.55
CA GLU A 292 -12.59 16.25 13.27
C GLU A 292 -13.91 15.47 13.22
N CYS A 293 -14.00 14.45 12.36
CA CYS A 293 -15.26 13.76 12.03
C CYS A 293 -16.33 14.71 11.45
N GLU A 294 -15.90 15.81 10.82
CA GLU A 294 -16.74 16.89 10.33
C GLU A 294 -16.47 17.22 8.87
N PHE A 295 -17.50 17.64 8.17
CA PHE A 295 -17.41 18.18 6.80
C PHE A 295 -18.57 19.10 6.46
N GLU A 296 -18.45 19.82 5.35
CA GLU A 296 -19.49 20.67 4.79
C GLU A 296 -19.91 20.12 3.41
N PRO A 297 -21.23 20.03 3.11
CA PRO A 297 -21.74 19.70 1.78
C PRO A 297 -21.25 20.70 0.73
N VAL A 298 -21.14 20.27 -0.50
CA VAL A 298 -20.78 21.17 -1.62
C VAL A 298 -21.79 22.30 -1.74
N GLY A 299 -21.32 23.54 -1.75
CA GLY A 299 -22.15 24.76 -1.78
C GLY A 299 -22.87 25.08 -0.47
N GLY A 300 -22.70 24.27 0.58
CA GLY A 300 -23.28 24.51 1.90
C GLY A 300 -22.25 25.06 2.90
N SER A 301 -22.74 25.76 3.93
CA SER A 301 -21.93 26.29 5.05
C SER A 301 -22.24 25.60 6.38
N LYS A 302 -23.17 24.66 6.41
CA LYS A 302 -23.55 23.95 7.62
C LYS A 302 -22.65 22.74 7.80
N THR A 303 -21.84 22.75 8.86
CA THR A 303 -21.00 21.59 9.26
C THR A 303 -21.88 20.42 9.65
N ARG A 304 -21.50 19.22 9.20
CA ARG A 304 -22.11 17.94 9.55
C ARG A 304 -21.08 17.06 10.23
N THR A 305 -21.46 16.42 11.31
CA THR A 305 -20.63 15.46 12.05
C THR A 305 -21.06 14.05 11.71
N VAL A 306 -20.11 13.12 11.51
CA VAL A 306 -20.35 11.71 11.23
C VAL A 306 -19.43 10.82 12.06
N ASP A 307 -19.95 9.67 12.52
CA ASP A 307 -19.16 8.62 13.16
C ASP A 307 -18.97 7.44 12.18
N SER A 308 -18.10 7.58 11.20
CA SER A 308 -17.82 6.52 10.25
C SER A 308 -16.38 6.02 10.36
N ARG A 309 -16.19 4.70 10.39
CA ARG A 309 -14.87 4.09 10.28
C ARG A 309 -14.38 4.20 8.84
N VAL A 310 -13.18 4.72 8.65
CA VAL A 310 -12.59 4.92 7.31
C VAL A 310 -11.59 3.81 7.00
N VAL A 311 -11.78 3.14 5.86
CA VAL A 311 -10.85 2.18 5.26
C VAL A 311 -10.50 2.69 3.87
N LEU A 312 -9.21 2.74 3.55
CA LEU A 312 -8.72 3.25 2.26
C LEU A 312 -7.97 2.17 1.52
N ALA A 313 -7.98 2.25 0.19
CA ALA A 313 -7.14 1.39 -0.63
C ALA A 313 -6.44 2.17 -1.74
N THR A 314 -5.27 1.67 -2.13
CA THR A 314 -4.51 2.19 -3.26
C THR A 314 -3.66 1.09 -3.91
N ASN A 315 -3.38 1.24 -5.19
CA ASN A 315 -2.40 0.46 -5.94
C ASN A 315 -1.12 1.26 -6.21
N GLU A 316 -1.08 2.55 -5.84
CA GLU A 316 0.09 3.42 -5.97
C GLU A 316 0.86 3.49 -4.66
N ASP A 317 2.15 3.78 -4.75
CA ASP A 317 2.98 4.14 -3.60
C ASP A 317 2.66 5.57 -3.17
N LEU A 318 1.98 5.69 -2.01
CA LEU A 318 1.63 7.00 -1.46
C LEU A 318 2.86 7.80 -1.01
N ALA A 319 3.95 7.16 -0.60
CA ALA A 319 5.18 7.87 -0.23
C ALA A 319 5.81 8.54 -1.46
N GLU A 320 5.83 7.85 -2.61
CA GLU A 320 6.25 8.43 -3.88
C GLU A 320 5.27 9.54 -4.33
N ALA A 321 3.98 9.35 -4.14
CA ALA A 321 2.98 10.38 -4.44
C ALA A 321 3.18 11.65 -3.59
N VAL A 322 3.57 11.51 -2.31
CA VAL A 322 3.94 12.64 -1.44
C VAL A 322 5.22 13.30 -1.92
N ALA A 323 6.26 12.53 -2.24
CA ALA A 323 7.53 13.06 -2.74
C ALA A 323 7.37 13.86 -4.04
N SER A 324 6.45 13.44 -4.91
CA SER A 324 6.11 14.13 -6.17
C SER A 324 5.07 15.26 -6.01
N GLY A 325 4.59 15.53 -4.80
CA GLY A 325 3.60 16.59 -4.55
C GLY A 325 2.17 16.28 -5.00
N ARG A 326 1.88 15.04 -5.46
CA ARG A 326 0.54 14.59 -5.87
C ARG A 326 -0.36 14.26 -4.67
N PHE A 327 0.23 13.88 -3.56
CA PHE A 327 -0.48 13.56 -2.33
C PHE A 327 0.07 14.40 -1.17
N ARG A 328 -0.81 14.86 -0.27
CA ARG A 328 -0.40 15.70 0.87
C ARG A 328 0.26 14.84 1.95
N GLY A 329 1.35 15.33 2.50
CA GLY A 329 2.07 14.64 3.57
C GLY A 329 1.26 14.54 4.87
N ASP A 330 0.47 15.58 5.23
CA ASP A 330 -0.39 15.58 6.42
C ASP A 330 -1.50 14.50 6.32
N LEU A 331 -2.12 14.36 5.16
CA LEU A 331 -3.10 13.31 4.93
C LEU A 331 -2.46 11.93 4.94
N PHE A 332 -1.29 11.76 4.31
CA PHE A 332 -0.57 10.50 4.30
C PHE A 332 -0.36 9.95 5.72
N TRP A 333 0.07 10.80 6.64
CA TRP A 333 0.28 10.41 8.03
C TRP A 333 -1.01 10.02 8.75
N ARG A 334 -2.11 10.65 8.39
CA ARG A 334 -3.41 10.36 9.00
C ARG A 334 -4.03 9.07 8.48
N VAL A 335 -3.76 8.69 7.23
CA VAL A 335 -4.29 7.46 6.63
C VAL A 335 -3.39 6.24 6.83
N ASN A 336 -2.09 6.41 6.97
CA ASN A 336 -1.11 5.33 7.09
C ASN A 336 -0.84 4.94 8.56
N VAL A 337 -1.90 4.75 9.34
CA VAL A 337 -1.80 4.32 10.75
C VAL A 337 -1.64 2.81 10.85
N VAL A 338 -2.47 2.06 10.13
CA VAL A 338 -2.34 0.62 9.96
C VAL A 338 -2.34 0.32 8.47
N SER A 339 -1.21 -0.19 7.96
CA SER A 339 -1.07 -0.59 6.56
C SER A 339 -1.17 -2.11 6.42
N ILE A 340 -1.98 -2.56 5.47
CA ILE A 340 -2.13 -3.96 5.07
C ILE A 340 -1.71 -4.08 3.61
N GLU A 341 -0.59 -4.75 3.36
CA GLU A 341 -0.10 -4.97 2.01
C GLU A 341 -0.64 -6.29 1.44
N MET A 342 -1.40 -6.20 0.35
CA MET A 342 -1.96 -7.36 -0.34
C MET A 342 -0.93 -7.98 -1.29
N PRO A 343 -0.55 -9.25 -1.08
CA PRO A 343 0.41 -9.91 -1.96
C PRO A 343 -0.16 -10.11 -3.37
N ALA A 344 0.67 -9.89 -4.37
CA ALA A 344 0.35 -10.24 -5.74
C ALA A 344 0.13 -11.76 -5.88
N LEU A 345 -0.73 -12.18 -6.82
CA LEU A 345 -1.09 -13.60 -6.98
C LEU A 345 0.12 -14.49 -7.32
N ARG A 346 1.10 -13.94 -8.05
CA ARG A 346 2.38 -14.62 -8.34
C ARG A 346 3.22 -14.95 -7.11
N ASN A 347 3.00 -14.27 -5.99
CA ASN A 347 3.70 -14.52 -4.72
C ASN A 347 2.96 -15.54 -3.83
N ARG A 348 1.72 -15.93 -4.21
CA ARG A 348 0.90 -16.94 -3.52
C ARG A 348 0.38 -18.00 -4.49
N VAL A 349 1.30 -18.60 -5.21
CA VAL A 349 1.02 -19.61 -6.26
C VAL A 349 0.20 -20.78 -5.73
N GLY A 350 0.39 -21.15 -4.45
CA GLY A 350 -0.38 -22.22 -3.77
C GLY A 350 -1.88 -21.96 -3.70
N ASP A 351 -2.33 -20.69 -3.71
CA ASP A 351 -3.74 -20.31 -3.68
C ASP A 351 -4.42 -20.44 -5.05
N ILE A 352 -3.67 -20.46 -6.16
CA ILE A 352 -4.22 -20.46 -7.52
C ILE A 352 -5.19 -21.64 -7.76
N PRO A 353 -4.88 -22.90 -7.44
CA PRO A 353 -5.80 -23.99 -7.67
C PRO A 353 -7.11 -23.89 -6.86
N MET A 354 -7.00 -23.39 -5.63
CA MET A 354 -8.18 -23.20 -4.77
C MET A 354 -9.05 -22.05 -5.26
N LEU A 355 -8.47 -20.92 -5.62
CA LEU A 355 -9.16 -19.78 -6.23
C LEU A 355 -9.79 -20.17 -7.56
N ALA A 356 -9.07 -20.92 -8.40
CA ALA A 356 -9.58 -21.39 -9.68
C ALA A 356 -10.84 -22.26 -9.50
N ARG A 357 -10.82 -23.23 -8.61
CA ARG A 357 -12.00 -24.06 -8.32
C ARG A 357 -13.15 -23.24 -7.72
N HIS A 358 -12.86 -22.29 -6.84
CA HIS A 358 -13.88 -21.40 -6.29
C HIS A 358 -14.60 -20.61 -7.40
N PHE A 359 -13.87 -19.98 -8.32
CA PHE A 359 -14.46 -19.24 -9.44
C PHE A 359 -15.18 -20.18 -10.42
N LEU A 360 -14.64 -21.37 -10.69
CA LEU A 360 -15.27 -22.36 -11.53
C LEU A 360 -16.66 -22.73 -10.98
N ASN A 361 -16.73 -23.13 -9.72
CA ASN A 361 -17.99 -23.51 -9.08
C ASN A 361 -19.00 -22.36 -9.10
N ARG A 362 -18.58 -21.17 -8.73
CA ARG A 362 -19.43 -19.98 -8.74
C ARG A 362 -19.97 -19.66 -10.14
N THR A 363 -19.13 -19.78 -11.17
CA THR A 363 -19.53 -19.49 -12.56
C THR A 363 -20.44 -20.58 -13.11
N THR A 364 -20.16 -21.85 -12.86
CA THR A 364 -21.03 -22.97 -13.30
C THR A 364 -22.40 -22.90 -12.63
N GLU A 365 -22.46 -22.61 -11.33
CA GLU A 365 -23.72 -22.39 -10.61
C GLU A 365 -24.52 -21.21 -11.19
N SER A 366 -23.88 -20.06 -11.45
CA SER A 366 -24.56 -18.89 -11.98
C SER A 366 -25.10 -19.09 -13.39
N LEU A 367 -24.47 -19.95 -14.18
CA LEU A 367 -24.87 -20.28 -15.56
C LEU A 367 -25.79 -21.49 -15.66
N GLY A 368 -26.11 -22.17 -14.54
CA GLY A 368 -26.88 -23.39 -14.53
C GLY A 368 -26.21 -24.54 -15.32
N ARG A 369 -24.89 -24.52 -15.44
CA ARG A 369 -24.12 -25.58 -16.12
C ARG A 369 -23.80 -26.73 -15.17
N PRO A 370 -23.59 -27.95 -15.70
CA PRO A 370 -23.07 -29.04 -14.89
C PRO A 370 -21.73 -28.70 -14.30
N GLN A 371 -21.42 -29.31 -13.17
CA GLN A 371 -20.15 -29.08 -12.48
C GLN A 371 -19.00 -29.55 -13.38
N LEU A 372 -18.06 -28.65 -13.62
CA LEU A 372 -16.83 -28.85 -14.39
C LEU A 372 -15.65 -28.99 -13.43
N ASP A 373 -14.56 -29.58 -13.91
CA ASP A 373 -13.26 -29.56 -13.23
C ASP A 373 -12.15 -29.11 -14.21
N PHE A 374 -10.95 -28.87 -13.72
CA PHE A 374 -9.80 -28.55 -14.53
C PHE A 374 -8.97 -29.81 -14.82
N THR A 375 -8.40 -29.90 -16.01
CA THR A 375 -7.33 -30.89 -16.24
C THR A 375 -6.09 -30.51 -15.40
N PRO A 376 -5.30 -31.51 -14.93
CA PRO A 376 -4.07 -31.24 -14.17
C PRO A 376 -3.11 -30.29 -14.91
N ILE A 377 -3.01 -30.43 -16.23
CA ILE A 377 -2.15 -29.60 -17.09
C ILE A 377 -2.67 -28.16 -17.13
N ALA A 378 -3.98 -27.93 -17.14
CA ALA A 378 -4.55 -26.58 -17.08
C ALA A 378 -4.24 -25.88 -15.74
N LEU A 379 -4.35 -26.60 -14.62
CA LEU A 379 -3.98 -26.07 -13.30
C LEU A 379 -2.49 -25.73 -13.22
N GLU A 380 -1.61 -26.60 -13.72
CA GLU A 380 -0.18 -26.35 -13.74
C GLU A 380 0.16 -25.12 -14.62
N THR A 381 -0.48 -25.01 -15.78
CA THR A 381 -0.33 -23.84 -16.67
C THR A 381 -0.73 -22.54 -15.96
N MET A 382 -1.85 -22.55 -15.23
CA MET A 382 -2.29 -21.40 -14.46
C MET A 382 -1.35 -21.04 -13.30
N GLN A 383 -0.73 -22.02 -12.63
CA GLN A 383 0.26 -21.79 -11.57
C GLN A 383 1.58 -21.17 -12.08
N GLN A 384 1.93 -21.42 -13.33
CA GLN A 384 3.15 -20.91 -13.95
C GLN A 384 2.98 -19.49 -14.53
N TYR A 385 1.77 -19.01 -14.68
CA TYR A 385 1.49 -17.68 -15.22
C TYR A 385 1.64 -16.59 -14.17
N VAL A 386 2.07 -15.40 -14.57
CA VAL A 386 2.45 -14.28 -13.67
C VAL A 386 1.23 -13.53 -13.12
N TRP A 387 0.10 -13.60 -13.77
CA TRP A 387 -1.15 -12.93 -13.40
C TRP A 387 -1.01 -11.41 -13.15
N PRO A 388 -0.67 -10.59 -14.15
CA PRO A 388 -0.55 -9.14 -13.98
C PRO A 388 -1.83 -8.47 -13.48
N GLY A 389 -3.02 -9.01 -13.82
CA GLY A 389 -4.32 -8.59 -13.29
C GLY A 389 -4.77 -9.35 -12.05
N ASN A 390 -3.86 -10.14 -11.42
CA ASN A 390 -4.06 -10.85 -10.17
C ASN A 390 -5.35 -11.72 -10.16
N VAL A 391 -6.09 -11.71 -9.07
CA VAL A 391 -7.31 -12.52 -8.88
C VAL A 391 -8.43 -12.10 -9.83
N ARG A 392 -8.47 -10.81 -10.21
CA ARG A 392 -9.48 -10.33 -11.17
C ARG A 392 -9.25 -10.93 -12.55
N GLU A 393 -8.01 -11.00 -13.01
CA GLU A 393 -7.65 -11.64 -14.29
C GLU A 393 -7.92 -13.15 -14.25
N LEU A 394 -7.56 -13.83 -13.14
CA LEU A 394 -7.85 -15.25 -12.93
C LEU A 394 -9.36 -15.52 -13.01
N ALA A 395 -10.18 -14.74 -12.32
CA ALA A 395 -11.63 -14.89 -12.34
C ALA A 395 -12.21 -14.72 -13.76
N ASN A 396 -11.81 -13.67 -14.48
CA ASN A 396 -12.24 -13.42 -15.85
C ASN A 396 -11.79 -14.52 -16.82
N THR A 397 -10.57 -15.05 -16.61
CA THR A 397 -10.04 -16.15 -17.41
C THR A 397 -10.88 -17.41 -17.25
N ILE A 398 -11.28 -17.73 -16.02
CA ILE A 398 -12.11 -18.91 -15.73
C ILE A 398 -13.52 -18.71 -16.25
N GLU A 399 -14.12 -17.55 -16.04
CA GLU A 399 -15.44 -17.23 -16.59
C GLU A 399 -15.48 -17.39 -18.11
N ARG A 400 -14.46 -16.86 -18.80
CA ARG A 400 -14.32 -17.03 -20.26
C ARG A 400 -14.17 -18.51 -20.63
N ALA A 401 -13.33 -19.27 -19.91
CA ALA A 401 -13.13 -20.69 -20.20
C ALA A 401 -14.42 -21.51 -19.99
N VAL A 402 -15.23 -21.18 -18.99
CA VAL A 402 -16.54 -21.81 -18.78
C VAL A 402 -17.52 -21.44 -19.88
N LEU A 403 -17.54 -20.18 -20.33
CA LEU A 403 -18.48 -19.72 -21.36
C LEU A 403 -18.17 -20.33 -22.73
N LEU A 404 -16.90 -20.42 -23.11
CA LEU A 404 -16.46 -20.82 -24.45
C LEU A 404 -16.08 -22.31 -24.54
N GLY A 405 -15.80 -22.97 -23.40
CA GLY A 405 -15.45 -24.37 -23.36
C GLY A 405 -16.65 -25.26 -23.67
N ALA A 406 -16.44 -26.28 -24.51
CA ALA A 406 -17.44 -27.27 -24.89
C ALA A 406 -17.21 -28.64 -24.25
N GLY A 407 -16.14 -28.81 -23.47
CA GLY A 407 -15.76 -30.09 -22.85
C GLY A 407 -16.41 -30.35 -21.49
N ALA A 408 -16.25 -31.55 -20.98
CA ALA A 408 -16.63 -31.93 -19.62
C ALA A 408 -15.63 -31.43 -18.55
N ALA A 409 -14.44 -30.96 -18.98
CA ALA A 409 -13.42 -30.36 -18.13
C ALA A 409 -12.75 -29.20 -18.89
N ILE A 410 -12.26 -28.20 -18.15
CA ILE A 410 -11.48 -27.09 -18.70
C ILE A 410 -10.05 -27.55 -18.93
N ASP A 411 -9.62 -27.48 -20.19
CA ASP A 411 -8.28 -27.86 -20.62
C ASP A 411 -7.46 -26.61 -21.00
N VAL A 412 -6.17 -26.79 -21.22
CA VAL A 412 -5.23 -25.72 -21.63
C VAL A 412 -5.72 -24.96 -22.87
N LYS A 413 -6.35 -25.66 -23.84
CA LYS A 413 -6.92 -25.05 -25.04
C LYS A 413 -8.05 -24.03 -24.77
N ASP A 414 -8.75 -24.18 -23.65
CA ASP A 414 -9.85 -23.31 -23.24
C ASP A 414 -9.35 -22.05 -22.54
N LEU A 415 -8.06 -22.03 -22.12
CA LEU A 415 -7.42 -20.86 -21.54
C LEU A 415 -7.02 -19.83 -22.63
N PRO A 416 -6.97 -18.54 -22.30
CA PRO A 416 -6.49 -17.50 -23.22
C PRO A 416 -5.07 -17.77 -23.71
N GLU A 417 -4.77 -17.35 -24.93
CA GLU A 417 -3.45 -17.52 -25.54
C GLU A 417 -2.33 -16.89 -24.71
N THR A 418 -2.60 -15.76 -24.08
CA THR A 418 -1.67 -15.07 -23.16
C THR A 418 -1.23 -15.92 -21.98
N VAL A 419 -2.11 -16.76 -21.45
CA VAL A 419 -1.83 -17.70 -20.35
C VAL A 419 -1.06 -18.89 -20.88
N ARG A 420 -1.42 -19.41 -22.07
CA ARG A 420 -0.78 -20.57 -22.68
C ARG A 420 0.67 -20.32 -23.13
N LEU A 421 0.93 -19.19 -23.79
CA LEU A 421 2.23 -18.93 -24.45
C LEU A 421 3.32 -18.44 -23.49
N LYS A 422 2.99 -17.74 -22.42
CA LYS A 422 4.01 -17.29 -21.45
C LYS A 422 4.53 -18.38 -20.54
N THR A 423 3.90 -19.54 -20.52
CA THR A 423 4.37 -20.72 -19.79
C THR A 423 5.59 -21.37 -20.45
N THR A 424 5.75 -21.22 -21.78
CA THR A 424 6.83 -21.85 -22.55
C THR A 424 8.20 -21.16 -22.42
N HIS A 425 8.29 -19.97 -21.80
CA HIS A 425 9.55 -19.24 -21.68
C HIS A 425 10.41 -19.57 -20.44
N LYS A 426 9.99 -20.48 -19.56
CA LYS A 426 10.74 -20.81 -18.32
C LYS A 426 11.76 -21.96 -18.47
N VAL A 427 11.91 -22.58 -19.63
CA VAL A 427 12.85 -23.70 -19.86
C VAL A 427 14.15 -23.26 -20.50
N SER A 428 14.40 -22.00 -20.79
CA SER A 428 15.66 -21.56 -21.37
C SER A 428 16.11 -20.18 -20.91
N SER A 429 16.60 -20.10 -19.69
CA SER A 429 17.45 -18.95 -19.32
C SER A 429 18.24 -19.20 -18.03
N ALA A 430 19.14 -20.13 -18.05
CA ALA A 430 20.43 -19.90 -17.39
C ALA A 430 21.14 -18.78 -18.18
N SER A 431 21.55 -17.75 -17.48
CA SER A 431 22.38 -16.64 -17.95
C SER A 431 21.71 -15.56 -18.82
N ARG A 432 21.17 -14.52 -18.17
CA ARG A 432 21.38 -13.12 -18.60
C ARG A 432 21.17 -12.18 -17.43
N VAL A 433 22.25 -11.63 -16.95
CA VAL A 433 22.30 -10.35 -16.22
C VAL A 433 21.69 -9.29 -17.13
N VAL A 434 20.56 -8.69 -16.73
CA VAL A 434 20.01 -7.53 -17.41
C VAL A 434 19.91 -6.42 -16.38
N GLY A 435 20.68 -5.39 -16.65
CA GLY A 435 20.66 -4.13 -15.92
C GLY A 435 19.29 -3.43 -16.00
N GLU A 436 19.04 -2.68 -14.98
CA GLU A 436 17.93 -1.78 -14.76
C GLU A 436 17.61 -0.91 -15.99
N THR A 437 16.38 -0.95 -16.46
CA THR A 437 15.87 0.06 -17.40
C THR A 437 14.72 0.81 -16.74
N SER A 438 15.03 2.04 -16.38
CA SER A 438 14.11 3.07 -15.93
C SER A 438 12.99 3.35 -16.94
N SER A 439 11.74 3.34 -16.48
CA SER A 439 10.50 3.47 -17.26
C SER A 439 10.08 4.93 -17.60
N ASP A 440 10.97 5.92 -17.52
CA ASP A 440 10.62 7.34 -17.74
C ASP A 440 11.19 7.97 -19.01
N LEU A 441 11.52 7.17 -20.03
CA LEU A 441 12.01 7.71 -21.29
C LEU A 441 10.86 7.90 -22.30
N PRO A 442 10.79 9.04 -23.02
CA PRO A 442 9.83 9.24 -24.08
C PRO A 442 9.87 8.09 -25.09
N LEU A 443 8.72 7.69 -25.64
CA LEU A 443 8.56 6.53 -26.56
C LEU A 443 9.64 6.45 -27.65
N LYS A 444 10.13 7.60 -28.10
CA LYS A 444 11.21 7.74 -29.07
C LYS A 444 12.56 7.18 -28.56
N TRP A 445 12.80 7.22 -27.26
CA TRP A 445 14.01 6.68 -26.63
C TRP A 445 13.85 5.20 -26.26
N ALA A 446 12.66 4.81 -25.83
CA ALA A 446 12.34 3.42 -25.52
C ALA A 446 12.42 2.50 -26.76
N MET A 447 12.16 3.03 -27.97
CA MET A 447 12.28 2.30 -29.23
C MET A 447 13.71 2.21 -29.77
N GLN A 448 14.66 3.02 -29.26
CA GLN A 448 16.05 3.02 -29.76
C GLN A 448 16.83 1.79 -29.29
N ALA A 449 16.60 1.27 -28.10
CA ALA A 449 17.31 0.10 -27.60
C ALA A 449 16.95 -1.19 -28.37
N PRO A 450 15.68 -1.55 -28.63
CA PRO A 450 15.34 -2.69 -29.49
C PRO A 450 15.79 -2.49 -30.95
N GLU A 451 15.66 -1.28 -31.51
CA GLU A 451 16.12 -0.97 -32.86
C GLU A 451 17.63 -1.17 -32.98
N ARG A 452 18.42 -0.73 -32.02
CA ARG A 452 19.85 -0.92 -31.93
C ARG A 452 20.23 -2.40 -31.88
N GLN A 453 19.55 -3.19 -31.07
CA GLN A 453 19.81 -4.61 -30.93
C GLN A 453 19.51 -5.37 -32.23
N MET A 454 18.39 -5.09 -32.89
CA MET A 454 18.03 -5.69 -34.17
C MET A 454 19.07 -5.40 -35.25
N ILE A 455 19.62 -4.18 -35.30
CA ILE A 455 20.66 -3.80 -36.27
C ILE A 455 21.98 -4.55 -35.97
N LEU A 456 22.37 -4.67 -34.70
CA LEU A 456 23.57 -5.38 -34.27
C LEU A 456 23.47 -6.89 -34.62
N ASP A 457 22.34 -7.51 -34.35
CA ASP A 457 22.07 -8.91 -34.62
C ASP A 457 22.14 -9.20 -36.15
N ALA A 458 21.53 -8.32 -36.96
CA ALA A 458 21.58 -8.44 -38.42
C ALA A 458 22.99 -8.26 -38.97
N LEU A 459 23.79 -7.33 -38.43
CA LEU A 459 25.19 -7.12 -38.80
C LEU A 459 26.04 -8.32 -38.38
N GLY A 460 25.90 -8.87 -37.19
CA GLY A 460 26.62 -10.03 -36.69
C GLY A 460 26.35 -11.27 -37.56
N GLN A 461 25.07 -11.53 -37.88
CA GLN A 461 24.67 -12.66 -38.72
C GLN A 461 25.06 -12.51 -40.20
N SER A 462 25.35 -11.30 -40.64
CA SER A 462 25.79 -11.01 -42.04
C SER A 462 27.31 -10.82 -42.14
N GLY A 463 28.09 -11.22 -41.11
CA GLY A 463 29.55 -11.06 -41.12
C GLY A 463 29.99 -9.60 -41.28
N TRP A 464 29.21 -8.64 -40.72
CA TRP A 464 29.43 -7.18 -40.80
C TRP A 464 29.31 -6.59 -42.21
N ARG A 465 28.74 -7.35 -43.18
CA ARG A 465 28.44 -6.86 -44.52
C ARG A 465 27.16 -6.04 -44.54
N ARG A 466 27.29 -4.75 -44.79
CA ARG A 466 26.18 -3.78 -44.72
C ARG A 466 25.06 -4.05 -45.71
N ASP A 467 25.43 -4.56 -46.90
CA ASP A 467 24.47 -4.84 -47.98
C ASP A 467 23.57 -6.03 -47.62
N GLU A 468 24.15 -7.06 -47.03
CA GLU A 468 23.42 -8.25 -46.58
C GLU A 468 22.58 -7.97 -45.32
N ALA A 469 23.12 -7.17 -44.39
CA ALA A 469 22.37 -6.73 -43.19
C ALA A 469 21.16 -5.86 -43.57
N ALA A 470 21.31 -4.94 -44.54
CA ALA A 470 20.21 -4.13 -45.05
C ALA A 470 19.10 -4.97 -45.69
N LYS A 471 19.48 -5.97 -46.51
CA LYS A 471 18.53 -6.93 -47.10
C LYS A 471 17.77 -7.73 -46.04
N ARG A 472 18.45 -8.22 -45.00
CA ARG A 472 17.84 -8.97 -43.91
C ARG A 472 16.86 -8.12 -43.09
N LEU A 473 17.16 -6.85 -42.88
CA LEU A 473 16.30 -5.91 -42.20
C LEU A 473 15.16 -5.35 -43.06
N GLY A 474 15.08 -5.73 -44.33
CA GLY A 474 14.05 -5.23 -45.26
C GLY A 474 14.16 -3.73 -45.57
N ILE A 475 15.35 -3.14 -45.40
CA ILE A 475 15.61 -1.71 -45.64
C ILE A 475 16.71 -1.52 -46.67
N ASN A 476 16.77 -0.36 -47.29
CA ASN A 476 17.87 -0.06 -48.22
C ASN A 476 19.14 0.36 -47.45
N ARG A 477 20.30 0.24 -48.10
CA ARG A 477 21.63 0.53 -47.55
C ARG A 477 21.74 1.97 -46.99
N THR A 478 21.12 2.93 -47.69
CA THR A 478 21.12 4.33 -47.26
C THR A 478 20.37 4.56 -46.00
N THR A 479 19.24 3.86 -45.80
CA THR A 479 18.42 3.90 -44.57
C THR A 479 19.18 3.24 -43.43
N LEU A 480 19.86 2.12 -43.64
CA LEU A 480 20.70 1.48 -42.62
C LEU A 480 21.80 2.43 -42.16
N TYR A 481 22.49 3.10 -43.13
CA TYR A 481 23.54 4.08 -42.80
C TYR A 481 23.03 5.26 -41.96
N LYS A 482 21.85 5.83 -42.31
CA LYS A 482 21.22 6.92 -41.54
C LYS A 482 20.85 6.45 -40.14
N LYS A 483 20.36 5.23 -39.96
CA LYS A 483 20.03 4.64 -38.66
C LYS A 483 21.27 4.40 -37.82
N LEU A 484 22.33 3.85 -38.36
CA LEU A 484 23.62 3.68 -37.68
C LEU A 484 24.18 5.01 -37.18
N LYS A 485 24.19 6.04 -38.02
CA LYS A 485 24.65 7.40 -37.63
C LYS A 485 23.76 8.01 -36.53
N ARG A 486 22.43 7.85 -36.64
CA ARG A 486 21.49 8.36 -35.63
C ARG A 486 21.65 7.69 -34.27
N LEU A 487 22.02 6.39 -34.28
CA LEU A 487 22.20 5.58 -33.05
C LEU A 487 23.64 5.65 -32.51
N GLY A 488 24.51 6.50 -33.09
CA GLY A 488 25.88 6.68 -32.64
C GLY A 488 26.78 5.44 -32.79
N MET A 489 26.45 4.55 -33.73
CA MET A 489 27.19 3.30 -33.96
C MET A 489 28.24 3.53 -35.05
N GLU A 490 29.47 3.85 -34.67
CA GLU A 490 30.61 3.91 -35.61
C GLU A 490 31.20 2.51 -35.82
N LEU A 491 31.13 2.01 -37.04
CA LEU A 491 31.55 0.66 -37.40
C LEU A 491 33.07 0.45 -37.36
N SER A 492 33.85 1.51 -37.20
CA SER A 492 35.31 1.45 -36.96
C SER A 492 35.67 0.84 -35.59
N THR A 493 34.72 0.85 -34.64
CA THR A 493 34.91 0.34 -33.27
C THR A 493 34.22 -0.99 -33.01
N LEU A 494 33.40 -1.51 -33.95
CA LEU A 494 32.49 -2.65 -33.73
C LEU A 494 32.83 -3.92 -34.57
N GLY A 495 33.82 -3.87 -35.45
CA GLY A 495 34.25 -5.03 -36.24
C GLY A 495 35.28 -5.90 -35.49
N PRO A 496 35.37 -7.22 -35.78
CA PRO A 496 36.41 -8.04 -35.22
C PRO A 496 37.78 -7.48 -35.63
N ALA A 497 38.66 -7.29 -34.64
CA ALA A 497 40.04 -6.94 -34.88
C ALA A 497 40.68 -8.00 -35.83
N CYS A 498 40.84 -7.62 -37.09
CA CYS A 498 41.55 -8.45 -38.07
C CYS A 498 43.04 -8.33 -37.78
N GLY A 499 43.58 -9.26 -36.98
CA GLY A 499 45.01 -9.48 -36.85
C GLY A 499 45.56 -9.99 -38.15
N ALA A 500 46.02 -9.09 -39.01
CA ALA A 500 46.85 -9.43 -40.16
C ALA A 500 48.29 -9.70 -39.70
N VAL A 501 48.60 -10.94 -39.45
CA VAL A 501 50.00 -11.44 -39.52
C VAL A 501 50.38 -11.42 -40.98
N ARG A 502 51.24 -10.47 -41.36
CA ARG A 502 52.06 -10.57 -42.57
C ARG A 502 53.16 -11.57 -42.26
N VAL A 503 53.16 -12.69 -42.92
CA VAL A 503 54.34 -13.53 -43.13
C VAL A 503 54.89 -13.19 -44.51
N GLY A 504 56.16 -12.87 -44.52
CA GLY A 504 57.19 -12.82 -45.49
C GLY A 504 56.92 -12.74 -46.98
#